data_97889874a4caa84e483a0e8a7e1030ea
#
_entry.id   97889874a4caa84e483a0e8a7e1030ea
#
_cell.length_a   1.000
_cell.length_b   1.000
_cell.length_c   1.000
_cell.angle_alpha   90.00
_cell.angle_beta   90.00
_cell.angle_gamma   90.00
#
_symmetry.space_group_name_H-M   'P 1'
#
loop_
_entity.id
_entity.type
_entity.pdbx_description
1 polymer ?
#
loop_
_entity_poly.entity_id
_entity_poly.type
_entity_poly.pdbx_seq_one_letter_code
_entity_poly.pdbx_strand_id
1 'polypeptide(L)'
;MRRRTIFFYICTLNAQLMVKAFKPYDIQFVGLKIGHHEFAYDIDSTFFEAFDYAEFNDAALKAHVFLDKKTTILDFKFEVSGLVNVNCDVTNETFDLSVQGQFELVVNFGEEFNDDNESILILPHGSFEMNVAQYIFELIVLSIPAKREHPGIKDGTLNSDILSKLEELNPNNSRYDQDHEVDPRWEGLKNLLTDN
;
A
#
# COMPACT_ATOMS: atom_id res chain seq x y z
N MET A 1 40.73 2.11 -9.90
CA MET A 1 39.81 2.98 -10.67
C MET A 1 38.69 2.27 -11.43
N ARG A 2 38.43 0.95 -11.25
CA ARG A 2 37.43 0.17 -12.03
C ARG A 2 36.12 -0.11 -11.30
N ARG A 3 35.98 0.18 -9.99
CA ARG A 3 34.75 -0.13 -9.22
C ARG A 3 33.65 0.93 -9.29
N ARG A 4 33.95 2.18 -9.62
CA ARG A 4 32.93 3.26 -9.71
C ARG A 4 32.14 3.24 -11.00
N THR A 5 32.70 2.72 -12.09
CA THR A 5 32.03 2.68 -13.41
C THR A 5 30.93 1.61 -13.48
N ILE A 6 31.10 0.48 -12.77
CA ILE A 6 30.11 -0.62 -12.75
C ILE A 6 28.86 -0.22 -11.97
N PHE A 7 29.02 0.52 -10.86
CA PHE A 7 27.89 0.97 -10.04
C PHE A 7 27.03 2.02 -10.78
N PHE A 8 27.64 2.87 -11.57
CA PHE A 8 26.92 3.85 -12.41
C PHE A 8 26.16 3.16 -13.56
N TYR A 9 26.72 2.12 -14.17
CA TYR A 9 26.08 1.36 -15.23
C TYR A 9 24.87 0.56 -14.74
N ILE A 10 24.94 -0.03 -13.55
CA ILE A 10 23.83 -0.78 -12.94
C ILE A 10 22.70 0.18 -12.58
N CYS A 11 23.00 1.36 -12.03
CA CYS A 11 22.02 2.37 -11.68
C CYS A 11 21.29 2.92 -12.92
N THR A 12 22.00 3.14 -14.02
CA THR A 12 21.38 3.62 -15.28
C THR A 12 20.58 2.53 -15.99
N LEU A 13 20.99 1.26 -15.90
CA LEU A 13 20.26 0.13 -16.48
C LEU A 13 18.93 -0.09 -15.74
N ASN A 14 18.95 -0.04 -14.41
CA ASN A 14 17.74 -0.16 -13.59
C ASN A 14 16.78 1.03 -13.84
N ALA A 15 17.29 2.25 -13.96
CA ALA A 15 16.46 3.41 -14.29
C ALA A 15 15.79 3.29 -15.66
N GLN A 16 16.50 2.78 -16.67
CA GLN A 16 15.93 2.54 -18.00
C GLN A 16 14.90 1.41 -18.02
N LEU A 17 15.09 0.36 -17.22
CA LEU A 17 14.13 -0.73 -17.06
C LEU A 17 12.87 -0.24 -16.34
N MET A 18 13.01 0.55 -15.27
CA MET A 18 11.90 1.18 -14.56
C MET A 18 11.07 2.08 -15.47
N VAL A 19 11.71 2.99 -16.22
CA VAL A 19 11.01 3.87 -17.17
C VAL A 19 10.23 3.06 -18.20
N LYS A 20 10.77 1.93 -18.67
CA LYS A 20 10.10 1.08 -19.64
C LYS A 20 8.93 0.28 -19.03
N ALA A 21 9.05 -0.14 -17.77
CA ALA A 21 8.00 -0.88 -17.05
C ALA A 21 6.75 -0.02 -16.80
N PHE A 22 6.92 1.28 -16.55
CA PHE A 22 5.81 2.18 -16.25
C PHE A 22 5.21 2.88 -17.48
N LYS A 23 5.83 2.74 -18.65
CA LYS A 23 5.32 3.34 -19.89
C LYS A 23 3.88 2.96 -20.27
N PRO A 24 3.40 1.73 -20.04
CA PRO A 24 2.00 1.37 -20.29
C PRO A 24 0.99 2.18 -19.47
N TYR A 25 1.43 2.80 -18.38
CA TYR A 25 0.61 3.62 -17.47
C TYR A 25 0.64 5.12 -17.81
N ASP A 26 1.26 5.50 -18.94
CA ASP A 26 1.23 6.87 -19.43
C ASP A 26 -0.11 7.16 -20.12
N ILE A 27 -0.88 8.08 -19.58
CA ILE A 27 -2.13 8.56 -20.17
C ILE A 27 -1.86 9.85 -20.96
N GLN A 28 -1.90 9.77 -22.28
CA GLN A 28 -1.74 10.93 -23.17
C GLN A 28 -3.07 11.68 -23.28
N PHE A 29 -3.29 12.61 -22.37
CA PHE A 29 -4.56 13.33 -22.29
C PHE A 29 -4.76 14.39 -23.36
N VAL A 30 -3.70 14.91 -24.01
CA VAL A 30 -3.82 15.96 -25.06
C VAL A 30 -4.58 15.44 -26.27
N GLY A 31 -4.38 14.18 -26.65
CA GLY A 31 -5.08 13.55 -27.78
C GLY A 31 -6.55 13.18 -27.51
N LEU A 32 -6.99 13.24 -26.26
CA LEU A 32 -8.34 12.86 -25.87
C LEU A 32 -9.33 14.00 -26.08
N LYS A 33 -10.58 13.67 -26.39
CA LYS A 33 -11.69 14.64 -26.43
C LYS A 33 -12.09 15.06 -25.01
N ILE A 34 -12.77 16.19 -24.88
CA ILE A 34 -13.41 16.59 -23.62
C ILE A 34 -14.50 15.56 -23.29
N GLY A 35 -14.57 15.14 -22.03
CA GLY A 35 -15.52 14.16 -21.51
C GLY A 35 -14.85 13.00 -20.80
N HIS A 36 -15.60 11.92 -20.61
CA HIS A 36 -15.21 10.76 -19.83
C HIS A 36 -14.40 9.75 -20.65
N HIS A 37 -13.31 9.27 -20.05
CA HIS A 37 -12.45 8.22 -20.58
C HIS A 37 -12.19 7.21 -19.49
N GLU A 38 -12.06 5.94 -19.86
CA GLU A 38 -11.78 4.84 -18.93
C GLU A 38 -10.55 4.08 -19.41
N PHE A 39 -9.68 3.76 -18.45
CA PHE A 39 -8.49 2.94 -18.66
C PHE A 39 -8.50 1.80 -17.63
N ALA A 40 -8.24 0.59 -18.07
CA ALA A 40 -8.18 -0.59 -17.23
C ALA A 40 -6.78 -1.20 -17.31
N TYR A 41 -6.25 -1.55 -16.16
CA TYR A 41 -4.94 -2.17 -16.00
C TYR A 41 -5.06 -3.44 -15.18
N ASP A 42 -4.45 -4.51 -15.65
CA ASP A 42 -4.25 -5.72 -14.88
C ASP A 42 -2.92 -5.58 -14.12
N ILE A 43 -2.98 -5.72 -12.80
CA ILE A 43 -1.85 -5.52 -11.90
C ILE A 43 -1.46 -6.87 -11.31
N ASP A 44 -0.24 -7.30 -11.59
CA ASP A 44 0.36 -8.54 -11.11
C ASP A 44 1.59 -8.27 -10.23
N SER A 45 2.27 -9.32 -9.80
CA SER A 45 3.50 -9.22 -8.99
C SER A 45 4.62 -8.44 -9.69
N THR A 46 4.70 -8.48 -11.02
CA THR A 46 5.75 -7.77 -11.79
C THR A 46 5.62 -6.25 -11.68
N PHE A 47 4.40 -5.75 -11.50
CA PHE A 47 4.16 -4.34 -11.24
C PHE A 47 4.80 -3.88 -9.93
N PHE A 48 4.66 -4.68 -8.86
CA PHE A 48 5.25 -4.38 -7.55
C PHE A 48 6.76 -4.55 -7.54
N GLU A 49 7.29 -5.53 -8.27
CA GLU A 49 8.73 -5.69 -8.47
C GLU A 49 9.37 -4.45 -9.12
N ALA A 50 8.65 -3.80 -10.06
CA ALA A 50 9.12 -2.58 -10.70
C ALA A 50 9.23 -1.38 -9.72
N PHE A 51 8.48 -1.41 -8.60
CA PHE A 51 8.59 -0.45 -7.49
C PHE A 51 9.55 -0.90 -6.38
N ASP A 52 10.29 -2.02 -6.57
CA ASP A 52 11.14 -2.64 -5.55
C ASP A 52 10.37 -2.96 -4.25
N TYR A 53 9.10 -3.37 -4.40
CA TYR A 53 8.19 -3.67 -3.31
C TYR A 53 7.96 -5.19 -3.21
N ALA A 54 8.43 -5.81 -2.13
CA ALA A 54 8.47 -7.26 -1.93
C ALA A 54 7.53 -7.78 -0.82
N GLU A 55 6.56 -6.97 -0.38
CA GLU A 55 5.64 -7.36 0.70
C GLU A 55 4.56 -8.34 0.25
N PHE A 56 4.33 -8.48 -1.05
CA PHE A 56 3.37 -9.41 -1.62
C PHE A 56 4.08 -10.63 -2.21
N ASN A 57 3.58 -11.82 -1.87
CA ASN A 57 4.07 -13.06 -2.47
C ASN A 57 3.51 -13.20 -3.90
N ASP A 58 2.27 -12.77 -4.12
CA ASP A 58 1.60 -12.73 -5.43
C ASP A 58 0.51 -11.65 -5.41
N ALA A 59 0.09 -11.20 -6.60
CA ALA A 59 -0.93 -10.19 -6.76
C ALA A 59 -1.75 -10.41 -8.03
N ALA A 60 -3.07 -10.27 -7.89
CA ALA A 60 -4.03 -10.34 -8.98
C ALA A 60 -5.11 -9.27 -8.76
N LEU A 61 -4.83 -8.05 -9.24
CA LEU A 61 -5.73 -6.90 -9.06
C LEU A 61 -6.09 -6.30 -10.41
N LYS A 62 -7.20 -5.59 -10.41
CA LYS A 62 -7.61 -4.72 -11.51
C LYS A 62 -7.66 -3.28 -11.03
N ALA A 63 -7.05 -2.39 -11.78
CA ALA A 63 -7.12 -0.96 -11.57
C ALA A 63 -7.90 -0.31 -12.72
N HIS A 64 -8.95 0.42 -12.37
CA HIS A 64 -9.72 1.26 -13.29
C HIS A 64 -9.40 2.71 -13.00
N VAL A 65 -9.02 3.44 -14.04
CA VAL A 65 -8.75 4.87 -13.99
C VAL A 65 -9.76 5.59 -14.87
N PHE A 66 -10.63 6.35 -14.26
CA PHE A 66 -11.61 7.18 -14.93
C PHE A 66 -11.06 8.60 -15.02
N LEU A 67 -11.00 9.15 -16.21
CA LEU A 67 -10.60 10.52 -16.47
C LEU A 67 -11.79 11.30 -17.00
N ASP A 68 -12.21 12.33 -16.29
CA ASP A 68 -13.12 13.36 -16.81
C ASP A 68 -12.31 14.57 -17.28
N LYS A 69 -12.09 14.64 -18.58
CA LYS A 69 -11.34 15.74 -19.18
C LYS A 69 -12.24 16.94 -19.39
N LYS A 70 -11.95 18.04 -18.67
CA LYS A 70 -12.55 19.35 -18.85
C LYS A 70 -11.61 20.29 -19.60
N THR A 71 -12.05 21.52 -19.84
CA THR A 71 -11.28 22.50 -20.63
C THR A 71 -9.96 22.90 -19.94
N THR A 72 -9.96 23.04 -18.62
CA THR A 72 -8.83 23.54 -17.80
C THR A 72 -8.37 22.60 -16.72
N ILE A 73 -9.10 21.54 -16.46
CA ILE A 73 -8.88 20.61 -15.34
C ILE A 73 -9.03 19.18 -15.85
N LEU A 74 -8.30 18.26 -15.25
CA LEU A 74 -8.47 16.82 -15.44
C LEU A 74 -8.86 16.22 -14.08
N ASP A 75 -10.03 15.59 -14.01
CA ASP A 75 -10.46 14.88 -12.80
C ASP A 75 -10.22 13.39 -13.01
N PHE A 76 -9.36 12.83 -12.17
CA PHE A 76 -9.07 11.40 -12.16
C PHE A 76 -9.77 10.74 -10.99
N LYS A 77 -10.39 9.59 -11.23
CA LYS A 77 -10.87 8.68 -10.22
C LYS A 77 -10.22 7.32 -10.42
N PHE A 78 -9.56 6.85 -9.39
CA PHE A 78 -8.90 5.55 -9.37
C PHE A 78 -9.75 4.58 -8.55
N GLU A 79 -9.94 3.38 -9.08
CA GLU A 79 -10.59 2.28 -8.37
C GLU A 79 -9.72 1.04 -8.52
N VAL A 80 -9.42 0.37 -7.42
CA VAL A 80 -8.67 -0.88 -7.42
C VAL A 80 -9.47 -1.97 -6.71
N SER A 81 -9.40 -3.19 -7.23
CA SER A 81 -10.02 -4.34 -6.61
C SER A 81 -9.31 -5.63 -7.01
N GLY A 82 -9.24 -6.59 -6.09
CA GLY A 82 -8.64 -7.89 -6.35
C GLY A 82 -8.09 -8.56 -5.11
N LEU A 83 -7.11 -9.43 -5.30
CA LEU A 83 -6.49 -10.22 -4.26
C LEU A 83 -4.98 -9.97 -4.26
N VAL A 84 -4.40 -9.93 -3.07
CA VAL A 84 -2.96 -9.98 -2.86
C VAL A 84 -2.63 -11.13 -1.90
N ASN A 85 -1.59 -11.90 -2.20
CA ASN A 85 -1.11 -12.94 -1.31
C ASN A 85 -0.09 -12.35 -0.34
N VAL A 86 -0.39 -12.41 0.94
CA VAL A 86 0.41 -11.82 2.02
C VAL A 86 0.65 -12.83 3.14
N ASN A 87 1.65 -12.56 3.97
CA ASN A 87 1.88 -13.33 5.17
C ASN A 87 1.03 -12.79 6.33
N CYS A 88 0.49 -13.69 7.13
CA CYS A 88 -0.21 -13.37 8.36
C CYS A 88 0.76 -12.80 9.40
N ASP A 89 0.43 -11.67 10.03
CA ASP A 89 1.27 -11.04 11.05
C ASP A 89 1.38 -11.86 12.35
N VAL A 90 0.48 -12.82 12.56
CA VAL A 90 0.45 -13.67 13.77
C VAL A 90 1.15 -15.01 13.55
N THR A 91 0.83 -15.70 12.43
CA THR A 91 1.27 -17.07 12.18
C THR A 91 2.35 -17.18 11.10
N ASN A 92 2.58 -16.10 10.35
CA ASN A 92 3.45 -16.06 9.16
C ASN A 92 3.00 -17.01 8.02
N GLU A 93 1.79 -17.57 8.11
CA GLU A 93 1.20 -18.35 7.02
C GLU A 93 0.68 -17.43 5.92
N THR A 94 0.81 -17.85 4.68
CA THR A 94 0.36 -17.08 3.54
C THR A 94 -1.14 -17.20 3.33
N PHE A 95 -1.80 -16.11 2.96
CA PHE A 95 -3.22 -16.12 2.61
C PHE A 95 -3.54 -15.03 1.60
N ASP A 96 -4.67 -15.21 0.91
CA ASP A 96 -5.17 -14.22 -0.05
C ASP A 96 -6.02 -13.18 0.68
N LEU A 97 -5.58 -11.93 0.60
CA LEU A 97 -6.27 -10.77 1.18
C LEU A 97 -7.01 -10.03 0.07
N SER A 98 -8.31 -9.82 0.26
CA SER A 98 -9.10 -8.98 -0.65
C SER A 98 -8.79 -7.50 -0.42
N VAL A 99 -8.44 -6.82 -1.50
CA VAL A 99 -8.11 -5.39 -1.50
C VAL A 99 -9.12 -4.65 -2.36
N GLN A 100 -9.65 -3.55 -1.82
CA GLN A 100 -10.52 -2.62 -2.53
C GLN A 100 -10.18 -1.21 -2.08
N GLY A 101 -10.02 -0.30 -3.04
CA GLY A 101 -9.72 1.09 -2.75
C GLY A 101 -10.22 2.02 -3.84
N GLN A 102 -10.43 3.28 -3.47
CA GLN A 102 -10.74 4.36 -4.39
C GLN A 102 -10.01 5.63 -3.99
N PHE A 103 -9.63 6.42 -4.98
CA PHE A 103 -8.93 7.68 -4.80
C PHE A 103 -9.32 8.66 -5.89
N GLU A 104 -9.42 9.94 -5.56
CA GLU A 104 -9.74 11.01 -6.51
C GLU A 104 -8.61 12.03 -6.53
N LEU A 105 -8.19 12.42 -7.74
CA LEU A 105 -7.12 13.39 -7.97
C LEU A 105 -7.56 14.42 -8.99
N VAL A 106 -7.45 15.69 -8.62
CA VAL A 106 -7.70 16.81 -9.52
C VAL A 106 -6.37 17.32 -10.06
N VAL A 107 -6.22 17.33 -11.38
CA VAL A 107 -5.02 17.83 -12.03
C VAL A 107 -5.30 19.20 -12.63
N ASN A 108 -4.60 20.21 -12.14
CA ASN A 108 -4.58 21.57 -12.64
C ASN A 108 -3.31 21.84 -13.46
N PHE A 109 -3.33 22.87 -14.29
CA PHE A 109 -2.16 23.31 -15.04
C PHE A 109 -1.64 24.63 -14.47
N GLY A 110 -0.32 24.70 -14.23
CA GLY A 110 0.36 25.85 -13.63
C GLY A 110 1.72 26.11 -14.26
N GLU A 111 2.51 26.99 -13.64
CA GLU A 111 3.84 27.32 -14.13
C GLU A 111 4.87 26.24 -13.77
N GLU A 112 4.75 25.68 -12.57
CA GLU A 112 5.67 24.66 -12.04
C GLU A 112 4.90 23.42 -11.57
N PHE A 113 5.59 22.28 -11.56
CA PHE A 113 5.07 21.03 -10.98
C PHE A 113 4.93 21.19 -9.49
N ASN A 114 3.78 20.78 -8.94
CA ASN A 114 3.54 20.73 -7.50
C ASN A 114 2.61 19.56 -7.16
N ASP A 115 3.04 18.74 -6.21
CA ASP A 115 2.34 17.57 -5.66
C ASP A 115 2.24 17.63 -4.12
N ASP A 116 2.38 18.80 -3.51
CA ASP A 116 2.32 18.98 -2.04
C ASP A 116 0.94 18.63 -1.46
N ASN A 117 -0.09 18.57 -2.29
CA ASN A 117 -1.47 18.26 -1.88
C ASN A 117 -1.89 16.87 -2.37
N GLU A 118 -2.34 16.02 -1.46
CA GLU A 118 -2.72 14.63 -1.75
C GLU A 118 -3.80 14.49 -2.84
N SER A 119 -4.70 15.47 -2.95
CA SER A 119 -5.85 15.41 -3.89
C SER A 119 -5.73 16.38 -5.07
N ILE A 120 -4.67 17.19 -5.13
CA ILE A 120 -4.49 18.19 -6.19
C ILE A 120 -3.05 18.13 -6.70
N LEU A 121 -2.91 17.80 -7.97
CA LEU A 121 -1.65 17.83 -8.69
C LEU A 121 -1.61 19.06 -9.63
N ILE A 122 -0.50 19.77 -9.64
CA ILE A 122 -0.26 20.83 -10.59
C ILE A 122 0.78 20.36 -11.61
N LEU A 123 0.38 20.27 -12.87
CA LEU A 123 1.28 19.97 -13.98
C LEU A 123 1.72 21.26 -14.68
N PRO A 124 2.98 21.34 -15.14
CA PRO A 124 3.44 22.47 -15.95
C PRO A 124 2.61 22.64 -17.21
N HIS A 125 2.40 23.90 -17.61
CA HIS A 125 1.79 24.21 -18.90
C HIS A 125 2.58 23.57 -20.04
N GLY A 126 1.88 22.87 -20.93
CA GLY A 126 2.51 22.15 -22.05
C GLY A 126 2.74 20.66 -21.77
N SER A 127 2.45 20.16 -20.57
CA SER A 127 2.38 18.72 -20.31
C SER A 127 1.34 18.07 -21.23
N PHE A 128 1.65 16.91 -21.78
CA PHE A 128 0.80 16.21 -22.73
C PHE A 128 0.39 14.81 -22.26
N GLU A 129 1.07 14.29 -21.25
CA GLU A 129 0.83 12.98 -20.66
C GLU A 129 1.04 13.02 -19.16
N MET A 130 0.47 12.03 -18.46
CA MET A 130 0.64 11.81 -17.04
C MET A 130 0.78 10.31 -16.78
N ASN A 131 1.78 9.93 -15.99
CA ASN A 131 1.94 8.55 -15.55
C ASN A 131 1.09 8.28 -14.31
N VAL A 132 0.26 7.24 -14.35
CA VAL A 132 -0.66 6.89 -13.25
C VAL A 132 -0.18 5.71 -12.41
N ALA A 133 0.97 5.12 -12.73
CA ALA A 133 1.46 3.93 -12.03
C ALA A 133 1.67 4.17 -10.53
N GLN A 134 2.27 5.31 -10.16
CA GLN A 134 2.53 5.64 -8.76
C GLN A 134 1.23 5.75 -7.96
N TYR A 135 0.20 6.41 -8.49
CA TYR A 135 -1.10 6.56 -7.79
C TYR A 135 -1.81 5.21 -7.61
N ILE A 136 -1.71 4.33 -8.62
CA ILE A 136 -2.25 2.96 -8.52
C ILE A 136 -1.50 2.18 -7.43
N PHE A 137 -0.17 2.25 -7.42
CA PHE A 137 0.66 1.59 -6.43
C PHE A 137 0.33 2.06 -5.00
N GLU A 138 0.34 3.37 -4.77
CA GLU A 138 0.04 3.98 -3.48
C GLU A 138 -1.38 3.61 -3.01
N LEU A 139 -2.38 3.68 -3.90
CA LEU A 139 -3.75 3.30 -3.58
C LEU A 139 -3.85 1.84 -3.13
N ILE A 140 -3.19 0.91 -3.82
CA ILE A 140 -3.19 -0.51 -3.43
C ILE A 140 -2.54 -0.69 -2.06
N VAL A 141 -1.34 -0.14 -1.85
CA VAL A 141 -0.60 -0.29 -0.59
C VAL A 141 -1.35 0.32 0.59
N LEU A 142 -1.94 1.50 0.41
CA LEU A 142 -2.73 2.18 1.44
C LEU A 142 -4.09 1.52 1.72
N SER A 143 -4.61 0.73 0.77
CA SER A 143 -5.87 -0.02 0.94
C SER A 143 -5.70 -1.31 1.76
N ILE A 144 -4.47 -1.69 2.08
CA ILE A 144 -4.20 -2.87 2.89
C ILE A 144 -4.38 -2.52 4.37
N PRO A 145 -5.09 -3.36 5.14
CA PRO A 145 -5.23 -3.13 6.56
C PRO A 145 -3.88 -3.20 7.28
N ALA A 146 -3.67 -2.34 8.28
CA ALA A 146 -2.45 -2.29 9.07
C ALA A 146 -2.13 -3.61 9.80
N LYS A 147 -3.13 -4.46 10.05
CA LYS A 147 -2.99 -5.79 10.62
C LYS A 147 -3.53 -6.84 9.65
N ARG A 148 -2.65 -7.72 9.19
CA ARG A 148 -2.97 -8.80 8.25
C ARG A 148 -3.14 -10.09 9.04
N GLU A 149 -4.39 -10.46 9.33
CA GLU A 149 -4.71 -11.68 10.05
C GLU A 149 -5.36 -12.70 9.12
N HIS A 150 -4.84 -13.92 9.12
CA HIS A 150 -5.45 -15.04 8.40
C HIS A 150 -6.89 -15.24 8.90
N PRO A 151 -7.91 -15.31 8.02
CA PRO A 151 -9.30 -15.46 8.43
C PRO A 151 -9.55 -16.68 9.31
N GLY A 152 -8.83 -17.78 9.08
CA GLY A 152 -8.91 -18.99 9.87
C GLY A 152 -8.53 -18.85 11.35
N ILE A 153 -7.89 -17.75 11.76
CA ILE A 153 -7.64 -17.47 13.18
C ILE A 153 -8.94 -17.11 13.89
N LYS A 154 -9.78 -16.29 13.26
CA LYS A 154 -11.06 -15.86 13.82
C LYS A 154 -12.10 -16.98 13.82
N ASP A 155 -12.08 -17.81 12.78
CA ASP A 155 -13.03 -18.91 12.58
C ASP A 155 -12.58 -20.18 13.30
N GLY A 156 -11.38 -20.20 13.90
CA GLY A 156 -10.80 -21.38 14.60
C GLY A 156 -10.48 -22.55 13.65
N THR A 157 -10.44 -22.32 12.35
CA THR A 157 -10.15 -23.35 11.34
C THR A 157 -8.65 -23.53 11.11
N LEU A 158 -7.85 -22.50 11.45
CA LEU A 158 -6.40 -22.56 11.32
C LEU A 158 -5.79 -23.30 12.51
N ASN A 159 -5.24 -24.48 12.26
CA ASN A 159 -4.54 -25.28 13.28
C ASN A 159 -3.03 -25.06 13.12
N SER A 160 -2.49 -24.07 13.83
CA SER A 160 -1.08 -23.72 13.81
C SER A 160 -0.43 -23.94 15.17
N ASP A 161 0.76 -24.57 15.16
CA ASP A 161 1.59 -24.73 16.37
C ASP A 161 1.90 -23.38 17.03
N ILE A 162 1.93 -22.31 16.24
CA ILE A 162 2.19 -20.94 16.70
C ILE A 162 1.01 -20.45 17.55
N LEU A 163 -0.24 -20.70 17.11
CA LEU A 163 -1.43 -20.32 17.86
C LEU A 163 -1.51 -21.04 19.20
N SER A 164 -1.20 -22.35 19.22
CA SER A 164 -1.16 -23.12 20.45
C SER A 164 -0.12 -22.58 21.46
N LYS A 165 1.06 -22.18 20.97
CA LYS A 165 2.08 -21.54 21.80
C LYS A 165 1.67 -20.14 22.28
N LEU A 166 0.98 -19.36 21.45
CA LEU A 166 0.48 -18.03 21.85
C LEU A 166 -0.60 -18.16 22.93
N GLU A 167 -1.46 -19.17 22.85
CA GLU A 167 -2.44 -19.46 23.89
C GLU A 167 -1.77 -19.90 25.21
N GLU A 168 -0.74 -20.74 25.14
CA GLU A 168 0.04 -21.16 26.31
C GLU A 168 0.75 -19.98 26.97
N LEU A 169 1.28 -19.05 26.17
CA LEU A 169 2.00 -17.86 26.64
C LEU A 169 1.07 -16.69 27.01
N ASN A 170 -0.25 -16.83 26.82
CA ASN A 170 -1.20 -15.78 27.15
C ASN A 170 -1.20 -15.55 28.67
N PRO A 171 -0.85 -14.34 29.15
CA PRO A 171 -0.79 -14.05 30.59
C PRO A 171 -2.13 -14.22 31.30
N ASN A 172 -3.26 -14.17 30.57
CA ASN A 172 -4.59 -14.43 31.14
C ASN A 172 -4.87 -15.93 31.35
N ASN A 173 -4.16 -16.83 30.63
CA ASN A 173 -4.26 -18.28 30.79
C ASN A 173 -3.27 -18.83 31.82
N SER A 174 -2.16 -18.13 32.07
CA SER A 174 -1.34 -18.41 33.22
C SER A 174 -2.18 -18.06 34.44
N ARG A 175 -2.60 -19.06 35.20
CA ARG A 175 -2.98 -18.90 36.60
C ARG A 175 -1.75 -18.32 37.30
N TYR A 176 -1.58 -17.00 37.19
CA TYR A 176 -0.78 -16.30 38.16
C TYR A 176 -1.47 -16.53 39.47
N ASP A 177 -0.87 -17.43 40.27
CA ASP A 177 -1.22 -17.58 41.68
C ASP A 177 -1.34 -16.16 42.24
N GLN A 178 -2.46 -15.90 42.89
CA GLN A 178 -2.82 -14.60 43.48
C GLN A 178 -1.87 -14.19 44.63
N ASP A 179 -0.72 -14.87 44.76
CA ASP A 179 0.29 -14.65 45.81
C ASP A 179 1.57 -13.93 45.33
N HIS A 180 1.56 -13.31 44.15
CA HIS A 180 2.64 -12.35 43.86
C HIS A 180 2.39 -11.07 44.66
N GLU A 181 3.13 -10.93 45.78
CA GLU A 181 3.33 -9.64 46.45
C GLU A 181 3.58 -8.58 45.37
N VAL A 182 2.68 -7.60 45.30
CA VAL A 182 2.80 -6.48 44.37
C VAL A 182 4.14 -5.81 44.61
N ASP A 183 4.97 -5.72 43.55
CA ASP A 183 6.29 -5.07 43.63
C ASP A 183 6.14 -3.73 44.41
N PRO A 184 6.89 -3.55 45.51
CA PRO A 184 6.77 -2.34 46.36
C PRO A 184 6.88 -1.01 45.61
N ARG A 185 7.50 -1.04 44.41
CA ARG A 185 7.58 0.13 43.55
C ARG A 185 6.22 0.59 43.00
N TRP A 186 5.21 -0.29 42.98
CA TRP A 186 3.86 0.03 42.49
C TRP A 186 2.88 0.47 43.58
N GLU A 187 3.28 0.38 44.88
CA GLU A 187 2.41 0.84 45.98
C GLU A 187 2.04 2.32 45.89
N GLY A 188 2.97 3.17 45.43
CA GLY A 188 2.71 4.58 45.19
C GLY A 188 1.62 4.88 44.16
N LEU A 189 1.44 3.97 43.19
CA LEU A 189 0.39 4.10 42.16
C LEU A 189 -1.00 3.68 42.67
N LYS A 190 -1.08 2.72 43.59
CA LYS A 190 -2.35 2.34 44.23
C LYS A 190 -2.98 3.49 45.01
N ASN A 191 -2.17 4.29 45.68
CA ASN A 191 -2.65 5.45 46.46
C ASN A 191 -3.24 6.57 45.58
N LEU A 192 -2.80 6.67 44.32
CA LEU A 192 -3.37 7.62 43.34
C LEU A 192 -4.75 7.20 42.79
N LEU A 193 -5.11 5.91 42.89
CA LEU A 193 -6.41 5.39 42.46
C LEU A 193 -7.48 5.45 43.56
N THR A 194 -7.10 5.66 44.81
CA THR A 194 -8.01 5.67 45.99
C THR A 194 -8.38 7.07 46.45
N ASP A 195 -7.77 8.13 45.90
CA ASP A 195 -8.08 9.53 46.22
C ASP A 195 -9.05 10.15 45.20
N ASN A 196 -10.25 9.55 45.06
CA ASN A 196 -11.39 10.16 44.34
C ASN A 196 -12.68 9.88 45.10
#